data_c1bcff1d6c69a0dc65c0b18682c21374
#
_entry.id   c1bcff1d6c69a0dc65c0b18682c21374
#
_cell.length_a   1.000
_cell.length_b   1.000
_cell.length_c   1.000
_cell.angle_alpha   90.00
_cell.angle_beta   90.00
_cell.angle_gamma   90.00
#
_symmetry.space_group_name_H-M   'P 1'
#
loop_
_entity.id
_entity.type
_entity.pdbx_description
1 polymer ?
#
loop_
_entity_poly.entity_id
_entity_poly.type
_entity_poly.pdbx_seq_one_letter_code
_entity_poly.pdbx_strand_id
1 'polypeptide(L)'
;KVSGAASASLKDGRVLLWGGLDEARNAVDSLYAFEDGEWTPVETTGFKPQKAMYAAAATQSLVGTSGKEEFVVCGGWDPGEKGSGGSFSDAVHALDVNKLEWQKDDPLPCGPVSRHAAATVGGSAEGRIYIHAFRDGVVRRDACGIAKSHKTTGQGPESLSMCAVAPVGDAGLLVVGGATKNGEFSDRAYVLDTKSYEWTELDAPDGPSARGSACCAALDANRVVFFGGAGKGTDSPGSGGLKATAETWLLTVDGAKGTWEQLDVVCCVEINQ
;
A
#
# COMPACT_ATOMS: atom_id res chain seq x y z
N LYS A 1 16.66 10.68 1.27
CA LYS A 1 16.05 9.48 0.64
C LYS A 1 15.51 8.57 1.73
N VAL A 2 14.38 7.94 1.49
CA VAL A 2 13.79 6.96 2.42
C VAL A 2 13.41 5.68 1.68
N SER A 3 13.36 4.54 2.38
CA SER A 3 12.90 3.26 1.86
C SER A 3 11.86 2.64 2.78
N GLY A 4 10.88 1.90 2.21
CA GLY A 4 9.81 1.28 2.98
C GLY A 4 8.86 2.27 3.66
N ALA A 5 8.74 3.48 3.09
CA ALA A 5 7.77 4.48 3.50
C ALA A 5 6.36 4.11 3.02
N ALA A 6 5.36 4.64 3.68
CA ALA A 6 3.96 4.52 3.30
C ALA A 6 3.52 5.77 2.53
N SER A 7 2.76 5.60 1.44
CA SER A 7 2.31 6.73 0.61
C SER A 7 0.88 6.54 0.13
N ALA A 8 0.20 7.66 -0.09
CA ALA A 8 -1.10 7.69 -0.75
C ALA A 8 -1.34 9.05 -1.41
N SER A 9 -2.14 9.04 -2.49
CA SER A 9 -2.52 10.25 -3.22
C SER A 9 -3.74 10.91 -2.60
N LEU A 10 -3.72 12.23 -2.54
CA LEU A 10 -4.85 13.08 -2.16
C LEU A 10 -5.72 13.40 -3.38
N LYS A 11 -6.94 13.85 -3.12
CA LYS A 11 -7.88 14.25 -4.18
C LYS A 11 -7.41 15.45 -5.01
N ASP A 12 -6.60 16.31 -4.43
CA ASP A 12 -6.03 17.48 -5.10
C ASP A 12 -4.82 17.15 -5.98
N GLY A 13 -4.41 15.89 -6.02
CA GLY A 13 -3.30 15.39 -6.83
C GLY A 13 -1.96 15.34 -6.09
N ARG A 14 -1.85 15.88 -4.89
CA ARG A 14 -0.66 15.72 -4.05
C ARG A 14 -0.50 14.26 -3.62
N VAL A 15 0.75 13.84 -3.39
CA VAL A 15 1.05 12.56 -2.77
C VAL A 15 1.70 12.79 -1.42
N LEU A 16 1.16 12.19 -0.38
CA LEU A 16 1.80 12.17 0.94
C LEU A 16 2.64 10.92 1.11
N LEU A 17 3.81 11.09 1.74
CA LEU A 17 4.74 10.01 2.04
C LEU A 17 5.19 10.13 3.49
N TRP A 18 4.97 9.07 4.26
CA TRP A 18 5.29 9.03 5.70
C TRP A 18 6.22 7.89 6.06
N GLY A 19 7.15 8.16 6.98
CA GLY A 19 7.98 7.16 7.62
C GLY A 19 9.05 6.56 6.71
N GLY A 20 9.37 5.29 6.97
CA GLY A 20 10.41 4.56 6.26
C GLY A 20 11.76 4.58 6.97
N LEU A 21 12.80 4.11 6.30
CA LEU A 21 14.20 4.18 6.75
C LEU A 21 14.94 5.28 6.00
N ASP A 22 15.69 6.09 6.73
CA ASP A 22 16.65 7.03 6.17
C ASP A 22 17.91 6.34 5.59
N GLU A 23 18.86 7.15 5.08
CA GLU A 23 20.13 6.64 4.54
C GLU A 23 21.02 5.98 5.61
N ALA A 24 20.87 6.37 6.86
CA ALA A 24 21.56 5.77 8.00
C ALA A 24 20.86 4.50 8.53
N ARG A 25 19.74 4.10 7.90
CA ARG A 25 18.89 2.96 8.26
C ARG A 25 18.16 3.13 9.60
N ASN A 26 17.88 4.36 10.00
CA ASN A 26 17.01 4.66 11.13
C ASN A 26 15.56 4.79 10.63
N ALA A 27 14.61 4.24 11.39
CA ALA A 27 13.21 4.53 11.14
C ALA A 27 12.91 6.00 11.44
N VAL A 28 12.13 6.64 10.57
CA VAL A 28 11.72 8.04 10.70
C VAL A 28 10.21 8.16 10.80
N ASP A 29 9.73 9.30 11.28
CA ASP A 29 8.32 9.69 11.40
C ASP A 29 7.99 10.93 10.56
N SER A 30 8.89 11.31 9.67
CA SER A 30 8.76 12.48 8.82
C SER A 30 7.63 12.30 7.80
N LEU A 31 6.88 13.38 7.55
CA LEU A 31 5.88 13.46 6.49
C LEU A 31 6.38 14.40 5.38
N TYR A 32 6.20 13.98 4.16
CA TYR A 32 6.51 14.77 2.96
C TYR A 32 5.29 14.82 2.05
N ALA A 33 5.14 15.94 1.33
CA ALA A 33 4.19 16.10 0.25
C ALA A 33 4.94 16.26 -1.08
N PHE A 34 4.45 15.56 -2.12
CA PHE A 34 4.87 15.75 -3.50
C PHE A 34 3.83 16.59 -4.22
N GLU A 35 4.26 17.71 -4.78
CA GLU A 35 3.44 18.64 -5.55
C GLU A 35 4.34 19.32 -6.58
N ASP A 36 3.85 19.51 -7.80
CA ASP A 36 4.56 20.20 -8.90
C ASP A 36 5.99 19.69 -9.18
N GLY A 37 6.21 18.38 -9.00
CA GLY A 37 7.49 17.73 -9.26
C GLY A 37 8.48 17.77 -8.09
N GLU A 38 8.12 18.36 -6.94
CA GLU A 38 9.00 18.54 -5.80
C GLU A 38 8.45 17.87 -4.53
N TRP A 39 9.36 17.37 -3.67
CA TRP A 39 9.05 16.87 -2.34
C TRP A 39 9.36 17.93 -1.29
N THR A 40 8.37 18.29 -0.50
CA THR A 40 8.49 19.24 0.61
C THR A 40 8.13 18.59 1.94
N PRO A 41 8.87 18.90 3.05
CA PRO A 41 8.50 18.42 4.36
C PRO A 41 7.21 19.08 4.84
N VAL A 42 6.37 18.30 5.54
CA VAL A 42 5.09 18.79 6.10
C VAL A 42 5.15 18.72 7.61
N GLU A 43 5.04 19.88 8.25
CA GLU A 43 4.94 19.97 9.71
C GLU A 43 3.52 19.67 10.17
N THR A 44 3.40 18.80 11.15
CA THR A 44 2.10 18.34 11.66
C THR A 44 2.04 18.42 13.19
N THR A 45 0.83 18.46 13.73
CA THR A 45 0.54 18.48 15.16
C THR A 45 -0.28 17.27 15.60
N GLY A 46 -0.69 17.20 16.86
CA GLY A 46 -1.55 16.15 17.39
C GLY A 46 -0.82 14.86 17.74
N PHE A 47 -1.56 13.75 17.69
CA PHE A 47 -1.06 12.42 18.06
C PHE A 47 -0.32 11.77 16.88
N LYS A 48 0.92 12.23 16.62
CA LYS A 48 1.75 11.72 15.52
C LYS A 48 2.00 10.20 15.65
N PRO A 49 2.02 9.47 14.51
CA PRO A 49 2.47 8.08 14.52
C PRO A 49 3.93 7.99 15.00
N GLN A 50 4.26 6.90 15.69
CA GLN A 50 5.65 6.60 16.01
C GLN A 50 6.40 6.20 14.74
N LYS A 51 7.69 6.52 14.69
CA LYS A 51 8.58 6.15 13.57
C LYS A 51 8.43 4.68 13.20
N ALA A 52 8.25 4.40 11.91
CA ALA A 52 8.16 3.03 11.41
C ALA A 52 8.47 2.94 9.91
N MET A 53 8.82 1.72 9.47
CA MET A 53 8.89 1.33 8.08
C MET A 53 7.85 0.24 7.78
N TYR A 54 7.53 0.02 6.50
CA TYR A 54 6.58 -1.00 6.06
C TYR A 54 5.19 -0.88 6.69
N ALA A 55 4.80 0.34 7.08
CA ALA A 55 3.40 0.67 7.35
C ALA A 55 2.62 0.73 6.04
N ALA A 56 1.31 0.63 6.12
CA ALA A 56 0.44 0.91 4.98
C ALA A 56 -0.21 2.29 5.14
N ALA A 57 -0.48 2.94 4.01
CA ALA A 57 -1.25 4.19 4.00
C ALA A 57 -2.34 4.17 2.92
N ALA A 58 -3.40 4.91 3.20
CA ALA A 58 -4.47 5.19 2.26
C ALA A 58 -5.13 6.53 2.61
N THR A 59 -5.84 7.13 1.67
CA THR A 59 -6.62 8.35 1.92
C THR A 59 -8.10 8.02 2.04
N GLN A 60 -8.83 8.74 2.87
CA GLN A 60 -10.26 8.56 3.03
C GLN A 60 -10.97 9.91 3.10
N SER A 61 -12.06 10.01 2.31
CA SER A 61 -12.94 11.18 2.41
C SER A 61 -14.07 10.89 3.38
N LEU A 62 -14.34 11.83 4.26
CA LEU A 62 -15.39 11.69 5.25
C LEU A 62 -16.72 12.22 4.71
N VAL A 63 -17.74 11.37 4.68
CA VAL A 63 -19.08 11.71 4.25
C VAL A 63 -19.74 12.69 5.27
N GLY A 64 -20.43 13.71 4.75
CA GLY A 64 -21.16 14.68 5.60
C GLY A 64 -20.31 15.74 6.28
N THR A 65 -19.00 15.72 6.06
CA THR A 65 -18.08 16.75 6.56
C THR A 65 -17.51 17.51 5.38
N SER A 66 -18.05 18.64 5.00
CA SER A 66 -17.68 19.56 3.93
C SER A 66 -16.23 19.42 3.40
N GLY A 67 -15.92 18.28 2.72
CA GLY A 67 -14.63 18.06 2.06
C GLY A 67 -13.46 17.60 2.95
N LYS A 68 -13.71 17.13 4.17
CA LYS A 68 -12.64 16.59 5.03
C LYS A 68 -12.05 15.33 4.38
N GLU A 69 -10.75 15.35 4.15
CA GLU A 69 -9.95 14.22 3.70
C GLU A 69 -8.94 13.83 4.78
N GLU A 70 -8.76 12.55 4.99
CA GLU A 70 -7.78 12.01 5.93
C GLU A 70 -6.73 11.19 5.18
N PHE A 71 -5.46 11.39 5.55
CA PHE A 71 -4.37 10.47 5.23
C PHE A 71 -4.18 9.54 6.42
N VAL A 72 -4.44 8.24 6.21
CA VAL A 72 -4.44 7.23 7.26
C VAL A 72 -3.20 6.37 7.14
N VAL A 73 -2.48 6.19 8.24
CA VAL A 73 -1.31 5.32 8.36
C VAL A 73 -1.61 4.24 9.39
N CYS A 74 -1.29 3.00 9.09
CA CYS A 74 -1.53 1.89 10.01
C CYS A 74 -0.38 0.88 10.04
N GLY A 75 -0.18 0.27 11.21
CA GLY A 75 0.82 -0.76 11.44
C GLY A 75 2.26 -0.27 11.26
N GLY A 76 3.11 -1.19 10.78
CA GLY A 76 4.52 -0.91 10.51
C GLY A 76 5.46 -1.59 11.50
N TRP A 77 6.73 -1.42 11.30
CA TRP A 77 7.80 -1.97 12.11
C TRP A 77 8.85 -0.91 12.44
N ASP A 78 9.13 -0.72 13.72
CA ASP A 78 10.29 0.04 14.20
C ASP A 78 11.42 -0.97 14.48
N PRO A 79 12.54 -0.91 13.77
CA PRO A 79 13.69 -1.78 14.05
C PRO A 79 14.26 -1.57 15.45
N GLY A 80 13.95 -0.44 16.10
CA GLY A 80 14.50 -0.07 17.40
C GLY A 80 16.01 0.17 17.34
N GLU A 81 16.65 0.11 18.51
CA GLU A 81 18.11 0.16 18.60
C GLU A 81 18.71 -1.16 18.08
N LYS A 82 19.94 -1.09 17.57
CA LYS A 82 20.67 -2.24 17.05
C LYS A 82 20.70 -3.38 18.08
N GLY A 83 20.14 -4.53 17.71
CA GLY A 83 20.08 -5.73 18.57
C GLY A 83 18.83 -5.85 19.43
N SER A 84 17.91 -4.88 19.43
CA SER A 84 16.64 -4.94 20.20
C SER A 84 15.59 -5.87 19.60
N GLY A 85 15.73 -6.27 18.32
CA GLY A 85 14.73 -7.07 17.59
C GLY A 85 13.56 -6.27 17.03
N GLY A 86 13.44 -5.00 17.41
CA GLY A 86 12.38 -4.11 16.94
C GLY A 86 10.98 -4.44 17.48
N SER A 87 10.00 -3.67 17.06
CA SER A 87 8.59 -3.84 17.44
C SER A 87 7.66 -3.64 16.24
N PHE A 88 6.62 -4.47 16.19
CA PHE A 88 5.51 -4.31 15.25
C PHE A 88 4.39 -3.49 15.89
N SER A 89 3.70 -2.71 15.09
CA SER A 89 2.59 -1.85 15.52
C SER A 89 1.24 -2.36 14.98
N ASP A 90 0.19 -2.15 15.74
CA ASP A 90 -1.21 -2.23 15.29
C ASP A 90 -1.88 -0.87 15.31
N ALA A 91 -1.15 0.18 15.63
CA ALA A 91 -1.67 1.53 15.73
C ALA A 91 -2.21 2.03 14.39
N VAL A 92 -3.30 2.79 14.46
CA VAL A 92 -3.90 3.51 13.33
C VAL A 92 -3.91 4.99 13.66
N HIS A 93 -3.41 5.80 12.75
CA HIS A 93 -3.39 7.26 12.87
C HIS A 93 -3.98 7.88 11.61
N ALA A 94 -4.81 8.90 11.79
CA ALA A 94 -5.44 9.65 10.72
C ALA A 94 -5.01 11.11 10.79
N LEU A 95 -4.44 11.62 9.71
CA LEU A 95 -4.10 13.03 9.54
C LEU A 95 -5.28 13.75 8.88
N ASP A 96 -5.85 14.72 9.54
CA ASP A 96 -6.73 15.71 8.90
C ASP A 96 -5.87 16.56 7.96
N VAL A 97 -6.02 16.36 6.64
CA VAL A 97 -5.15 17.00 5.63
C VAL A 97 -5.30 18.52 5.61
N ASN A 98 -6.48 19.02 5.98
CA ASN A 98 -6.73 20.47 6.00
C ASN A 98 -6.14 21.17 7.23
N LYS A 99 -6.10 20.47 8.38
CA LYS A 99 -5.59 21.00 9.63
C LYS A 99 -4.15 20.64 9.92
N LEU A 100 -3.62 19.66 9.22
CA LEU A 100 -2.32 19.01 9.48
C LEU A 100 -2.20 18.51 10.92
N GLU A 101 -3.30 17.94 11.43
CA GLU A 101 -3.41 17.42 12.80
C GLU A 101 -3.69 15.93 12.80
N TRP A 102 -2.79 15.17 13.46
CA TRP A 102 -2.93 13.74 13.65
C TRP A 102 -3.88 13.38 14.77
N GLN A 103 -4.73 12.41 14.52
CA GLN A 103 -5.58 11.75 15.51
C GLN A 103 -5.19 10.26 15.57
N LYS A 104 -5.37 9.65 16.75
CA LYS A 104 -5.19 8.23 16.95
C LYS A 104 -6.55 7.56 16.95
N ASP A 105 -6.71 6.56 16.09
CA ASP A 105 -7.89 5.71 16.01
C ASP A 105 -7.73 4.44 16.87
N ASP A 106 -8.77 3.61 16.90
CA ASP A 106 -8.70 2.26 17.47
C ASP A 106 -7.64 1.43 16.73
N PRO A 107 -6.91 0.55 17.43
CA PRO A 107 -5.88 -0.27 16.82
C PRO A 107 -6.49 -1.28 15.83
N LEU A 108 -5.64 -1.80 14.93
CA LEU A 108 -6.04 -2.84 13.99
C LEU A 108 -6.53 -4.09 14.72
N PRO A 109 -7.74 -4.61 14.43
CA PRO A 109 -8.28 -5.79 15.09
C PRO A 109 -7.52 -7.09 14.77
N CYS A 110 -6.67 -7.08 13.73
CA CYS A 110 -5.78 -8.20 13.41
C CYS A 110 -4.49 -8.21 14.23
N GLY A 111 -4.28 -7.22 15.11
CA GLY A 111 -3.07 -7.04 15.90
C GLY A 111 -1.89 -6.47 15.12
N PRO A 112 -0.69 -6.44 15.70
CA PRO A 112 0.51 -5.85 15.12
C PRO A 112 0.88 -6.48 13.77
N VAL A 113 1.17 -5.63 12.77
CA VAL A 113 1.43 -6.04 11.38
C VAL A 113 2.36 -5.07 10.67
N SER A 114 3.19 -5.60 9.76
CA SER A 114 4.01 -4.82 8.82
C SER A 114 4.03 -5.49 7.46
N ARG A 115 4.47 -4.81 6.41
CA ARG A 115 4.49 -5.31 5.02
C ARG A 115 3.09 -5.73 4.52
N HIS A 116 2.06 -5.22 5.17
CA HIS A 116 0.68 -5.27 4.72
C HIS A 116 0.45 -4.13 3.72
N ALA A 117 -0.72 -4.13 3.11
CA ALA A 117 -1.07 -3.10 2.14
C ALA A 117 -2.49 -2.59 2.37
N ALA A 118 -2.74 -1.34 2.01
CA ALA A 118 -4.05 -0.70 2.17
C ALA A 118 -4.42 0.10 0.93
N ALA A 119 -5.69 0.10 0.59
CA ALA A 119 -6.24 0.96 -0.44
C ALA A 119 -7.67 1.38 -0.09
N THR A 120 -8.08 2.51 -0.64
CA THR A 120 -9.45 3.00 -0.51
C THR A 120 -10.28 2.49 -1.68
N VAL A 121 -11.37 1.80 -1.38
CA VAL A 121 -12.33 1.28 -2.37
C VAL A 121 -13.67 1.97 -2.15
N GLY A 122 -14.40 2.25 -3.25
CA GLY A 122 -15.75 2.83 -3.20
C GLY A 122 -15.76 4.33 -3.41
N GLY A 123 -15.28 4.84 -4.53
CA GLY A 123 -15.45 6.20 -5.04
C GLY A 123 -15.23 7.35 -4.05
N SER A 124 -15.35 8.59 -4.54
CA SER A 124 -15.03 9.79 -3.77
C SER A 124 -16.00 10.13 -2.64
N ALA A 125 -17.20 9.54 -2.60
CA ALA A 125 -18.24 9.93 -1.64
C ALA A 125 -18.33 9.00 -0.42
N GLU A 126 -17.95 7.72 -0.54
CA GLU A 126 -18.11 6.72 0.51
C GLU A 126 -16.92 5.75 0.61
N GLY A 127 -15.75 6.16 0.15
CA GLY A 127 -14.55 5.31 0.15
C GLY A 127 -14.24 4.77 1.55
N ARG A 128 -14.01 3.46 1.62
CA ARG A 128 -13.55 2.78 2.83
C ARG A 128 -12.16 2.24 2.61
N ILE A 129 -11.32 2.29 3.64
CA ILE A 129 -9.98 1.72 3.59
C ILE A 129 -10.07 0.23 3.86
N TYR A 130 -9.56 -0.56 2.94
CA TYR A 130 -9.38 -2.00 3.08
C TYR A 130 -7.90 -2.31 3.25
N ILE A 131 -7.60 -3.13 4.24
CA ILE A 131 -6.24 -3.49 4.66
C ILE A 131 -6.08 -5.00 4.50
N HIS A 132 -5.20 -5.40 3.58
CA HIS A 132 -4.80 -6.79 3.40
C HIS A 132 -3.59 -7.08 4.30
N ALA A 133 -3.83 -7.79 5.41
CA ALA A 133 -2.84 -8.05 6.45
C ALA A 133 -2.27 -9.48 6.40
N PHE A 134 -2.33 -10.14 5.24
CA PHE A 134 -1.85 -11.53 4.98
C PHE A 134 -2.27 -12.55 6.05
N ARG A 135 -3.42 -12.35 6.65
CA ARG A 135 -4.08 -13.23 7.62
C ARG A 135 -5.48 -13.56 7.11
N ASP A 136 -6.19 -14.40 7.83
CA ASP A 136 -7.56 -14.76 7.48
C ASP A 136 -8.45 -13.52 7.42
N GLY A 137 -8.97 -13.22 6.22
CA GLY A 137 -9.86 -12.11 5.97
C GLY A 137 -9.17 -10.79 5.63
N VAL A 138 -9.95 -9.73 5.68
CA VAL A 138 -9.54 -8.36 5.40
C VAL A 138 -10.01 -7.44 6.52
N VAL A 139 -9.25 -6.40 6.83
CA VAL A 139 -9.67 -5.35 7.75
C VAL A 139 -10.26 -4.19 6.94
N ARG A 140 -11.43 -3.70 7.33
CA ARG A 140 -12.07 -2.50 6.78
C ARG A 140 -12.13 -1.42 7.85
N ARG A 141 -11.62 -0.23 7.51
CA ARG A 141 -11.81 1.01 8.29
C ARG A 141 -12.92 1.84 7.65
N ASP A 142 -13.90 2.24 8.44
CA ASP A 142 -14.96 3.15 8.02
C ASP A 142 -14.60 4.63 8.28
N ALA A 143 -15.49 5.53 7.85
CA ALA A 143 -15.26 6.98 7.97
C ALA A 143 -15.30 7.51 9.42
N CYS A 144 -15.69 6.67 10.38
CA CYS A 144 -15.67 7.04 11.81
C CYS A 144 -14.39 6.59 12.50
N GLY A 145 -13.40 6.08 11.77
CA GLY A 145 -12.14 5.60 12.34
C GLY A 145 -12.21 4.19 12.93
N ILE A 146 -13.34 3.51 12.82
CA ILE A 146 -13.53 2.16 13.38
C ILE A 146 -13.06 1.12 12.37
N ALA A 147 -12.12 0.29 12.79
CA ALA A 147 -11.62 -0.83 12.00
C ALA A 147 -12.26 -2.16 12.44
N LYS A 148 -12.71 -2.96 11.48
CA LYS A 148 -13.32 -4.28 11.73
C LYS A 148 -12.72 -5.33 10.80
N SER A 149 -12.47 -6.53 11.34
CA SER A 149 -12.11 -7.70 10.54
C SER A 149 -13.35 -8.30 9.87
N HIS A 150 -13.20 -8.67 8.62
CA HIS A 150 -14.21 -9.36 7.83
C HIS A 150 -13.63 -10.68 7.31
N LYS A 151 -14.33 -11.78 7.52
CA LYS A 151 -13.99 -13.05 6.89
C LYS A 151 -14.23 -12.96 5.40
N THR A 152 -13.37 -13.60 4.65
CA THR A 152 -13.47 -13.68 3.20
C THR A 152 -13.74 -15.12 2.75
N THR A 153 -14.29 -15.27 1.56
CA THR A 153 -14.57 -16.54 0.89
C THR A 153 -13.94 -16.56 -0.49
N GLY A 154 -14.07 -17.65 -1.22
CA GLY A 154 -13.53 -17.78 -2.59
C GLY A 154 -12.03 -18.07 -2.64
N GLN A 155 -11.46 -17.98 -3.82
CA GLN A 155 -10.03 -18.25 -4.07
C GLN A 155 -9.24 -16.94 -3.89
N GLY A 156 -8.75 -16.73 -2.68
CA GLY A 156 -7.97 -15.54 -2.34
C GLY A 156 -6.47 -15.80 -2.18
N PRO A 157 -5.71 -14.72 -1.96
CA PRO A 157 -4.28 -14.83 -1.74
C PRO A 157 -3.97 -15.57 -0.44
N GLU A 158 -3.15 -16.62 -0.53
CA GLU A 158 -2.68 -17.36 0.64
C GLU A 158 -1.56 -16.60 1.36
N SER A 159 -1.90 -15.87 2.42
CA SER A 159 -0.90 -15.26 3.32
C SER A 159 0.21 -14.49 2.60
N LEU A 160 -0.13 -13.68 1.59
CA LEU A 160 0.84 -12.88 0.84
C LEU A 160 1.15 -11.57 1.56
N SER A 161 2.39 -11.39 1.98
CA SER A 161 2.93 -10.10 2.43
C SER A 161 3.63 -9.35 1.30
N MET A 162 3.91 -8.07 1.46
CA MET A 162 4.57 -7.24 0.44
C MET A 162 3.84 -7.21 -0.92
N CYS A 163 2.52 -7.40 -0.91
CA CYS A 163 1.68 -7.26 -2.09
C CYS A 163 1.53 -5.80 -2.49
N ALA A 164 1.28 -5.57 -3.77
CA ALA A 164 0.73 -4.31 -4.25
C ALA A 164 -0.80 -4.38 -4.22
N VAL A 165 -1.47 -3.28 -3.86
CA VAL A 165 -2.93 -3.19 -3.82
C VAL A 165 -3.42 -1.91 -4.47
N ALA A 166 -4.55 -1.99 -5.14
CA ALA A 166 -5.24 -0.84 -5.72
C ALA A 166 -6.75 -1.07 -5.74
N PRO A 167 -7.58 -0.02 -5.77
CA PRO A 167 -8.99 -0.17 -6.08
C PRO A 167 -9.18 -0.55 -7.56
N VAL A 168 -10.21 -1.35 -7.85
CA VAL A 168 -10.66 -1.68 -9.20
C VAL A 168 -12.18 -1.75 -9.24
N GLY A 169 -12.80 -1.15 -10.25
CA GLY A 169 -14.25 -0.97 -10.29
C GLY A 169 -14.78 -0.17 -9.08
N ASP A 170 -16.07 -0.29 -8.83
CA ASP A 170 -16.73 0.41 -7.72
C ASP A 170 -16.51 -0.25 -6.37
N ALA A 171 -16.20 -1.54 -6.35
CA ALA A 171 -16.17 -2.34 -5.13
C ALA A 171 -15.06 -3.40 -5.10
N GLY A 172 -14.07 -3.35 -5.98
CA GLY A 172 -12.97 -4.30 -6.04
C GLY A 172 -11.74 -3.79 -5.30
N LEU A 173 -11.12 -4.66 -4.49
CA LEU A 173 -9.75 -4.49 -4.00
C LEU A 173 -8.86 -5.47 -4.75
N LEU A 174 -8.03 -4.96 -5.65
CA LEU A 174 -7.01 -5.73 -6.34
C LEU A 174 -5.82 -5.98 -5.41
N VAL A 175 -5.30 -7.20 -5.43
CA VAL A 175 -4.06 -7.62 -4.77
C VAL A 175 -3.19 -8.31 -5.79
N VAL A 176 -1.94 -7.88 -5.96
CA VAL A 176 -1.00 -8.43 -6.95
C VAL A 176 0.33 -8.78 -6.31
N GLY A 177 0.87 -9.93 -6.68
CA GLY A 177 2.19 -10.36 -6.25
C GLY A 177 2.30 -10.59 -4.75
N GLY A 178 3.48 -10.36 -4.22
CA GLY A 178 3.77 -10.52 -2.80
C GLY A 178 4.57 -11.78 -2.50
N ALA A 179 4.87 -11.99 -1.23
CA ALA A 179 5.63 -13.13 -0.74
C ALA A 179 4.80 -13.99 0.22
N THR A 180 4.81 -15.29 0.01
CA THR A 180 4.21 -16.28 0.92
C THR A 180 4.99 -16.37 2.23
N LYS A 181 4.41 -17.01 3.23
CA LYS A 181 5.08 -17.30 4.52
C LYS A 181 6.35 -18.14 4.37
N ASN A 182 6.51 -18.86 3.27
CA ASN A 182 7.70 -19.66 2.96
C ASN A 182 8.79 -18.87 2.19
N GLY A 183 8.54 -17.56 1.96
CA GLY A 183 9.47 -16.69 1.23
C GLY A 183 9.44 -16.87 -0.29
N GLU A 184 8.44 -17.54 -0.82
CA GLU A 184 8.23 -17.64 -2.27
C GLU A 184 7.42 -16.45 -2.76
N PHE A 185 7.79 -15.90 -3.92
CA PHE A 185 7.06 -14.81 -4.53
C PHE A 185 5.93 -15.34 -5.41
N SER A 186 4.86 -14.55 -5.49
CA SER A 186 3.70 -14.77 -6.35
C SER A 186 3.71 -13.82 -7.55
N ASP A 187 3.21 -14.26 -8.68
CA ASP A 187 2.87 -13.48 -9.87
C ASP A 187 1.36 -13.33 -10.06
N ARG A 188 0.57 -13.90 -9.15
CA ARG A 188 -0.88 -13.94 -9.25
C ARG A 188 -1.52 -12.61 -8.87
N ALA A 189 -2.70 -12.38 -9.43
CA ALA A 189 -3.56 -11.24 -9.13
C ALA A 189 -4.93 -11.74 -8.65
N TYR A 190 -5.48 -11.06 -7.64
CA TYR A 190 -6.75 -11.39 -7.01
C TYR A 190 -7.59 -10.13 -6.87
N VAL A 191 -8.89 -10.26 -6.98
CA VAL A 191 -9.84 -9.19 -6.66
C VAL A 191 -10.77 -9.65 -5.55
N LEU A 192 -10.86 -8.86 -4.49
CA LEU A 192 -11.89 -8.98 -3.45
C LEU A 192 -13.06 -8.10 -3.81
N ASP A 193 -14.24 -8.67 -3.96
CA ASP A 193 -15.48 -7.90 -3.93
C ASP A 193 -15.75 -7.44 -2.49
N THR A 194 -15.72 -6.15 -2.27
CA THR A 194 -15.86 -5.56 -0.93
C THR A 194 -17.30 -5.52 -0.43
N LYS A 195 -18.29 -5.92 -1.25
CA LYS A 195 -19.70 -6.07 -0.85
C LYS A 195 -19.99 -7.48 -0.35
N SER A 196 -19.52 -8.50 -1.07
CA SER A 196 -19.72 -9.92 -0.72
C SER A 196 -18.59 -10.48 0.15
N TYR A 197 -17.42 -9.84 0.15
CA TYR A 197 -16.16 -10.34 0.73
C TYR A 197 -15.70 -11.68 0.10
N GLU A 198 -15.96 -11.84 -1.19
CA GLU A 198 -15.54 -12.99 -1.97
C GLU A 198 -14.34 -12.64 -2.84
N TRP A 199 -13.31 -13.50 -2.79
CA TRP A 199 -12.13 -13.39 -3.63
C TRP A 199 -12.34 -14.11 -4.96
N THR A 200 -11.84 -13.50 -6.02
CA THR A 200 -11.68 -14.10 -7.33
C THR A 200 -10.22 -13.99 -7.74
N GLU A 201 -9.58 -15.11 -8.08
CA GLU A 201 -8.30 -15.09 -8.76
C GLU A 201 -8.51 -14.67 -10.22
N LEU A 202 -7.72 -13.72 -10.71
CA LEU A 202 -7.80 -13.28 -12.09
C LEU A 202 -7.08 -14.28 -13.02
N ASP A 203 -7.73 -14.64 -14.10
CA ASP A 203 -7.07 -15.26 -15.24
C ASP A 203 -6.33 -14.15 -16.02
N ALA A 204 -5.05 -13.99 -15.71
CA ALA A 204 -4.22 -12.89 -16.19
C ALA A 204 -2.80 -13.42 -16.59
N PRO A 205 -2.70 -14.21 -17.67
CA PRO A 205 -1.43 -14.74 -18.15
C PRO A 205 -0.51 -13.63 -18.69
N ASP A 206 0.74 -13.99 -18.93
CA ASP A 206 1.76 -13.14 -19.60
C ASP A 206 2.06 -11.81 -18.87
N GLY A 207 1.86 -11.77 -17.56
CA GLY A 207 2.14 -10.62 -16.72
C GLY A 207 3.56 -10.56 -16.16
N PRO A 208 3.80 -9.65 -15.21
CA PRO A 208 5.08 -9.49 -14.55
C PRO A 208 5.49 -10.78 -13.81
N SER A 209 6.78 -11.08 -13.79
CA SER A 209 7.31 -12.22 -13.03
C SER A 209 7.02 -12.08 -11.53
N ALA A 210 7.00 -13.22 -10.82
CA ALA A 210 6.74 -13.31 -9.38
C ALA A 210 7.64 -12.37 -8.55
N ARG A 211 7.03 -11.45 -7.78
CA ARG A 211 7.74 -10.41 -7.03
C ARG A 211 6.94 -9.85 -5.87
N GLY A 212 7.63 -9.26 -4.92
CA GLY A 212 7.04 -8.47 -3.83
C GLY A 212 7.57 -7.04 -3.81
N SER A 213 7.00 -6.23 -2.93
CA SER A 213 7.37 -4.81 -2.76
C SER A 213 7.24 -3.96 -4.02
N ALA A 214 6.34 -4.33 -4.93
CA ALA A 214 5.92 -3.51 -6.04
C ALA A 214 4.88 -2.48 -5.59
N CYS A 215 4.63 -1.48 -6.42
CA CYS A 215 3.57 -0.48 -6.21
C CYS A 215 2.47 -0.65 -7.24
N CYS A 216 1.23 -0.37 -6.84
CA CYS A 216 0.08 -0.26 -7.74
C CYS A 216 -0.60 1.10 -7.59
N ALA A 217 -1.15 1.60 -8.70
CA ALA A 217 -2.02 2.76 -8.70
C ALA A 217 -3.14 2.58 -9.74
N ALA A 218 -4.38 2.83 -9.35
CA ALA A 218 -5.49 2.83 -10.30
C ALA A 218 -5.39 4.06 -11.23
N LEU A 219 -5.49 3.84 -12.54
CA LEU A 219 -5.64 4.91 -13.52
C LEU A 219 -7.11 5.30 -13.71
N ASP A 220 -7.97 4.32 -13.71
CA ASP A 220 -9.42 4.45 -13.81
C ASP A 220 -10.12 3.22 -13.18
N ALA A 221 -11.39 3.05 -13.46
CA ALA A 221 -12.17 1.96 -12.87
C ALA A 221 -11.62 0.56 -13.18
N ASN A 222 -11.00 0.35 -14.35
CA ASN A 222 -10.62 -0.97 -14.83
C ASN A 222 -9.12 -1.13 -15.07
N ARG A 223 -8.34 -0.05 -15.03
CA ARG A 223 -6.91 -0.08 -15.35
C ARG A 223 -6.06 0.31 -14.16
N VAL A 224 -5.04 -0.50 -13.92
CA VAL A 224 -4.10 -0.33 -12.80
C VAL A 224 -2.68 -0.37 -13.33
N VAL A 225 -1.86 0.62 -12.99
CA VAL A 225 -0.41 0.58 -13.21
C VAL A 225 0.24 -0.20 -12.08
N PHE A 226 1.14 -1.11 -12.45
CA PHE A 226 1.98 -1.89 -11.54
C PHE A 226 3.44 -1.58 -11.86
N PHE A 227 4.22 -1.24 -10.84
CA PHE A 227 5.60 -0.78 -11.02
C PHE A 227 6.58 -1.45 -10.07
N GLY A 228 7.71 -1.84 -10.60
CA GLY A 228 8.89 -2.21 -9.84
C GLY A 228 8.76 -3.53 -9.09
N GLY A 229 9.23 -3.52 -7.85
CA GLY A 229 9.32 -4.69 -7.00
C GLY A 229 10.63 -5.46 -7.10
N ALA A 230 10.74 -6.54 -6.33
CA ALA A 230 11.88 -7.44 -6.35
C ALA A 230 11.43 -8.90 -6.30
N GLY A 231 12.05 -9.73 -7.12
CA GLY A 231 11.83 -11.17 -7.19
C GLY A 231 13.12 -11.97 -7.01
N LYS A 232 13.05 -13.29 -7.17
CA LYS A 232 14.25 -14.15 -7.18
C LYS A 232 15.17 -13.76 -8.33
N GLY A 233 16.46 -13.58 -8.07
CA GLY A 233 17.47 -13.26 -9.06
C GLY A 233 18.83 -13.80 -8.64
N THR A 234 19.70 -14.04 -9.63
CA THR A 234 20.98 -14.74 -9.41
C THR A 234 22.19 -13.81 -9.24
N ASP A 235 22.06 -12.48 -9.40
CA ASP A 235 23.21 -11.71 -9.89
C ASP A 235 23.78 -10.66 -8.93
N SER A 236 23.34 -10.56 -7.69
CA SER A 236 23.90 -9.55 -6.76
C SER A 236 24.37 -10.17 -5.45
N PRO A 237 25.71 -10.28 -5.23
CA PRO A 237 26.23 -10.63 -3.92
C PRO A 237 25.74 -9.62 -2.87
N GLY A 238 25.11 -10.11 -1.81
CA GLY A 238 24.59 -9.27 -0.70
C GLY A 238 23.12 -8.87 -0.78
N SER A 239 22.42 -9.13 -1.90
CA SER A 239 20.97 -8.89 -2.05
C SER A 239 20.09 -10.00 -1.46
N GLY A 240 20.69 -11.07 -0.92
CA GLY A 240 19.96 -12.27 -0.52
C GLY A 240 19.32 -13.02 -1.72
N GLY A 241 19.85 -12.82 -2.93
CA GLY A 241 19.32 -13.42 -4.17
C GLY A 241 18.08 -12.69 -4.71
N LEU A 242 17.81 -11.47 -4.31
CA LEU A 242 16.71 -10.65 -4.84
C LEU A 242 17.22 -9.72 -5.95
N LYS A 243 16.45 -9.63 -7.02
CA LYS A 243 16.66 -8.70 -8.12
C LYS A 243 15.50 -7.71 -8.19
N ALA A 244 15.83 -6.43 -7.99
CA ALA A 244 14.87 -5.34 -8.20
C ALA A 244 14.70 -5.06 -9.70
N THR A 245 13.52 -4.62 -10.09
CA THR A 245 13.21 -4.21 -11.47
C THR A 245 12.57 -2.85 -11.48
N ALA A 246 12.69 -2.14 -12.61
CA ALA A 246 12.00 -0.88 -12.89
C ALA A 246 10.90 -1.06 -13.95
N GLU A 247 10.50 -2.29 -14.22
CA GLU A 247 9.42 -2.57 -15.16
C GLU A 247 8.12 -1.88 -14.75
N THR A 248 7.42 -1.36 -15.74
CA THR A 248 6.08 -0.80 -15.59
C THR A 248 5.11 -1.62 -16.41
N TRP A 249 4.02 -2.02 -15.79
CA TRP A 249 2.98 -2.83 -16.41
C TRP A 249 1.63 -2.16 -16.25
N LEU A 250 0.77 -2.29 -17.24
CA LEU A 250 -0.65 -1.94 -17.17
C LEU A 250 -1.47 -3.21 -17.07
N LEU A 251 -2.29 -3.32 -16.03
CA LEU A 251 -3.31 -4.36 -15.91
C LEU A 251 -4.66 -3.76 -16.27
N THR A 252 -5.35 -4.39 -17.22
CA THR A 252 -6.77 -4.12 -17.50
C THR A 252 -7.60 -5.28 -16.98
N VAL A 253 -8.59 -4.99 -16.13
CA VAL A 253 -9.47 -5.98 -15.49
C VAL A 253 -10.85 -5.96 -16.14
N ASP A 254 -11.32 -7.12 -16.56
CA ASP A 254 -12.67 -7.33 -17.11
C ASP A 254 -13.29 -8.59 -16.48
N GLY A 255 -14.12 -8.40 -15.46
CA GLY A 255 -14.67 -9.49 -14.66
C GLY A 255 -13.58 -10.29 -13.96
N ALA A 256 -13.51 -11.60 -14.24
CA ALA A 256 -12.48 -12.49 -13.72
C ALA A 256 -11.22 -12.57 -14.61
N LYS A 257 -11.13 -11.77 -15.68
CA LYS A 257 -9.99 -11.74 -16.60
C LYS A 257 -9.13 -10.52 -16.37
N GLY A 258 -7.84 -10.71 -16.50
CA GLY A 258 -6.85 -9.63 -16.52
C GLY A 258 -6.01 -9.70 -17.79
N THR A 259 -5.70 -8.55 -18.37
CA THR A 259 -4.77 -8.44 -19.50
C THR A 259 -3.63 -7.54 -19.10
N TRP A 260 -2.40 -8.06 -19.23
CA TRP A 260 -1.18 -7.34 -18.93
C TRP A 260 -0.55 -6.77 -20.21
N GLU A 261 -0.08 -5.54 -20.09
CA GLU A 261 0.72 -4.85 -21.12
C GLU A 261 1.95 -4.26 -20.45
N GLN A 262 3.14 -4.64 -20.92
CA GLN A 262 4.37 -4.00 -20.45
C GLN A 262 4.52 -2.64 -21.12
N LEU A 263 4.70 -1.59 -20.32
CA LEU A 263 4.85 -0.23 -20.81
C LEU A 263 6.33 0.13 -20.94
N ASP A 264 6.71 0.62 -22.12
CA ASP A 264 8.01 1.24 -22.35
C ASP A 264 8.01 2.65 -21.75
N VAL A 265 8.31 2.76 -20.46
CA VAL A 265 8.44 4.07 -19.82
C VAL A 265 9.85 4.60 -20.04
N VAL A 266 9.99 5.55 -20.96
CA VAL A 266 11.22 6.32 -21.08
C VAL A 266 11.30 7.27 -19.89
N CYS A 267 12.10 6.92 -18.89
CA CYS A 267 12.40 7.82 -17.79
C CYS A 267 13.30 8.94 -18.33
N CYS A 268 12.71 10.08 -18.69
CA CYS A 268 13.47 11.30 -19.00
C CYS A 268 14.02 11.89 -17.69
N VAL A 269 14.93 11.17 -17.04
CA VAL A 269 15.79 11.75 -16.02
C VAL A 269 17.07 12.15 -16.71
N GLU A 270 17.17 13.39 -17.15
CA GLU A 270 18.47 14.02 -17.38
C GLU A 270 19.17 14.07 -16.02
N ILE A 271 20.05 13.09 -15.78
CA ILE A 271 21.02 13.17 -14.69
C ILE A 271 22.05 14.21 -15.13
N ASN A 272 21.82 15.47 -14.76
CA ASN A 272 22.89 16.46 -14.80
C ASN A 272 23.98 15.97 -13.85
N GLN A 273 25.11 15.57 -14.43
CA GLN A 273 26.35 15.20 -13.77
C GLN A 273 27.00 16.41 -13.08
#